data_848597cbc6b07bb72059e79f2b658407
#
_entry.id   848597cbc6b07bb72059e79f2b658407
#
_cell.length_a   1.000
_cell.length_b   1.000
_cell.length_c   1.000
_cell.angle_alpha   90.00
_cell.angle_beta   90.00
_cell.angle_gamma   90.00
#
_symmetry.space_group_name_H-M   'P 1'
#
loop_
_entity.id
_entity.type
_entity.pdbx_description
1 polymer ?
#
loop_
_entity_poly.entity_id
_entity_poly.type
_entity_poly.pdbx_seq_one_letter_code
_entity_poly.pdbx_strand_id
1 'polypeptide(L)'
;MRISPQNIKTAICASCGCGTCDSKETIHSTMYRIKSVSGNDISYIEASVDIPQCRNCANRTKSAIVAPLFLFIVLTCISLYSTFFIDNLGFFNFLLCELYIAIVCLIGWVASVLTIPMTYGLSGTGDYEPIAIMKKYGWQETQPQSVSEFTSEYTDDDNSNMLKEITDNTDCKVYIY
;
A
#
# COMPACT_ATOMS: atom_id res chain seq x y z
N MET A 1 -17.68 5.97 6.10
CA MET A 1 -17.07 6.05 7.45
C MET A 1 -15.57 6.31 7.31
N ARG A 2 -14.97 7.14 8.18
CA ARG A 2 -13.52 7.40 8.18
C ARG A 2 -12.94 7.25 9.58
N ILE A 3 -11.84 6.54 9.69
CA ILE A 3 -11.09 6.32 10.93
C ILE A 3 -9.75 7.03 10.79
N SER A 4 -9.45 7.94 11.69
CA SER A 4 -8.22 8.75 11.63
C SER A 4 -7.63 8.93 13.03
N PRO A 5 -6.29 8.97 13.20
CA PRO A 5 -5.66 9.31 14.48
C PRO A 5 -6.16 10.65 15.00
N GLN A 6 -6.36 10.76 16.32
CA GLN A 6 -6.81 12.02 16.94
C GLN A 6 -5.86 13.18 16.67
N ASN A 7 -4.56 12.89 16.71
CA ASN A 7 -3.51 13.85 16.40
C ASN A 7 -2.42 13.16 15.57
N ILE A 8 -2.40 13.42 14.27
CA ILE A 8 -1.44 12.80 13.34
C ILE A 8 0.02 13.14 13.72
N LYS A 9 0.27 14.32 14.28
CA LYS A 9 1.64 14.74 14.65
C LYS A 9 2.23 13.96 15.81
N THR A 10 1.39 13.46 16.71
CA THR A 10 1.81 12.65 17.85
C THR A 10 1.56 11.16 17.64
N ALA A 11 0.94 10.79 16.53
CA ALA A 11 0.68 9.40 16.19
C ALA A 11 1.98 8.64 15.95
N ILE A 12 1.99 7.38 16.35
CA ILE A 12 3.10 6.46 16.09
C ILE A 12 3.05 6.04 14.61
N CYS A 13 4.20 6.10 13.94
CA CYS A 13 4.31 5.66 12.56
C CYS A 13 4.03 4.16 12.45
N ALA A 14 3.02 3.78 11.67
CA ALA A 14 2.64 2.40 11.49
C ALA A 14 3.77 1.51 10.89
N SER A 15 4.72 2.12 10.16
CA SER A 15 5.80 1.39 9.49
C SER A 15 7.06 1.19 10.36
N CYS A 16 7.42 2.13 11.23
CA CYS A 16 8.68 2.06 11.98
C CYS A 16 8.54 2.30 13.49
N GLY A 17 7.34 2.58 13.98
CA GLY A 17 7.09 2.82 15.40
C GLY A 17 7.60 4.15 15.95
N CYS A 18 8.13 5.06 15.12
CA CYS A 18 8.58 6.36 15.62
C CYS A 18 7.40 7.34 15.81
N GLY A 19 7.51 8.24 16.81
CA GLY A 19 6.42 9.09 17.26
C GLY A 19 6.23 10.42 16.50
N THR A 20 6.77 10.58 15.29
CA THR A 20 6.65 11.82 14.52
C THR A 20 6.11 11.55 13.12
N CYS A 21 4.81 11.67 12.95
CA CYS A 21 4.16 11.52 11.64
C CYS A 21 3.84 12.89 11.02
N ASP A 22 3.76 12.93 9.68
CA ASP A 22 3.35 14.11 8.94
C ASP A 22 1.97 13.84 8.31
N SER A 23 1.05 14.78 8.47
CA SER A 23 -0.29 14.66 7.88
C SER A 23 -0.30 14.55 6.36
N LYS A 24 0.76 15.03 5.70
CA LYS A 24 0.91 14.96 4.24
C LYS A 24 1.36 13.58 3.73
N GLU A 25 1.90 12.77 4.62
CA GLU A 25 2.44 11.44 4.29
C GLU A 25 1.55 10.31 4.85
N THR A 26 0.31 10.64 5.22
CA THR A 26 -0.68 9.65 5.66
C THR A 26 -1.09 8.76 4.50
N ILE A 27 -1.08 7.46 4.72
CA ILE A 27 -1.60 6.47 3.76
C ILE A 27 -3.11 6.33 3.99
N HIS A 28 -3.88 6.40 2.91
CA HIS A 28 -5.32 6.14 2.96
C HIS A 28 -5.57 4.71 2.47
N SER A 29 -6.12 3.88 3.35
CA SER A 29 -6.56 2.53 3.02
C SER A 29 -8.09 2.50 3.00
N THR A 30 -8.66 1.85 1.99
CA THR A 30 -10.11 1.62 1.92
C THR A 30 -10.38 0.19 2.32
N MET A 31 -11.30 0.02 3.29
CA MET A 31 -11.76 -1.26 3.76
C MET A 31 -13.19 -1.49 3.29
N TYR A 32 -13.51 -2.72 2.94
CA TYR A 32 -14.81 -3.12 2.41
C TYR A 32 -15.43 -4.19 3.29
N ARG A 33 -16.75 -4.12 3.48
CA ARG A 33 -17.52 -5.19 4.11
C ARG A 33 -18.81 -5.42 3.34
N ILE A 34 -19.15 -6.67 3.10
CA ILE A 34 -20.40 -7.05 2.43
C ILE A 34 -21.58 -6.71 3.35
N LYS A 35 -22.53 -5.94 2.83
CA LYS A 35 -23.75 -5.55 3.54
C LYS A 35 -24.87 -6.55 3.28
N SER A 36 -25.10 -6.90 2.02
CA SER A 36 -26.13 -7.87 1.64
C SER A 36 -25.78 -8.49 0.30
N VAL A 37 -26.29 -9.70 0.08
CA VAL A 37 -26.18 -10.43 -1.18
C VAL A 37 -27.59 -10.71 -1.69
N SER A 38 -27.88 -10.34 -2.95
CA SER A 38 -29.17 -10.59 -3.60
C SER A 38 -28.90 -11.22 -4.97
N GLY A 39 -29.02 -12.57 -5.02
CA GLY A 39 -28.65 -13.33 -6.23
C GLY A 39 -27.17 -13.19 -6.55
N ASN A 40 -26.84 -12.57 -7.70
CA ASN A 40 -25.46 -12.30 -8.11
C ASN A 40 -24.98 -10.89 -7.72
N ASP A 41 -25.86 -10.05 -7.18
CA ASP A 41 -25.53 -8.69 -6.80
C ASP A 41 -25.02 -8.64 -5.34
N ILE A 42 -23.86 -8.07 -5.17
CA ILE A 42 -23.22 -7.86 -3.87
C ILE A 42 -23.25 -6.37 -3.55
N SER A 43 -23.91 -6.00 -2.45
CA SER A 43 -23.80 -4.66 -1.89
C SER A 43 -22.78 -4.66 -0.75
N TYR A 44 -21.92 -3.65 -0.71
CA TYR A 44 -20.89 -3.49 0.30
C TYR A 44 -20.90 -2.08 0.87
N ILE A 45 -20.33 -1.93 2.04
CA ILE A 45 -20.04 -0.65 2.66
C ILE A 45 -18.54 -0.41 2.65
N GLU A 46 -18.17 0.87 2.57
CA GLU A 46 -16.78 1.31 2.52
C GLU A 46 -16.43 2.09 3.78
N ALA A 47 -15.20 1.88 4.25
CA ALA A 47 -14.59 2.66 5.30
C ALA A 47 -13.19 3.07 4.89
N SER A 48 -12.86 4.34 5.08
CA SER A 48 -11.51 4.85 4.87
C SER A 48 -10.75 4.88 6.19
N VAL A 49 -9.52 4.35 6.20
CA VAL A 49 -8.62 4.34 7.35
C VAL A 49 -7.39 5.15 7.04
N ASP A 50 -7.09 6.14 7.87
CA ASP A 50 -5.89 6.96 7.75
C ASP A 50 -4.75 6.34 8.56
N ILE A 51 -3.73 5.84 7.87
CA ILE A 51 -2.56 5.20 8.46
C ILE A 51 -1.46 6.24 8.62
N PRO A 52 -1.03 6.56 9.84
CA PRO A 52 0.02 7.55 10.06
C PRO A 52 1.37 7.02 9.59
N GLN A 53 2.08 7.82 8.79
CA GLN A 53 3.43 7.51 8.31
C GLN A 53 4.38 8.67 8.57
N CYS A 54 5.61 8.37 8.99
CA CYS A 54 6.65 9.38 9.12
C CYS A 54 7.30 9.69 7.76
N ARG A 55 7.81 10.90 7.60
CA ARG A 55 8.44 11.38 6.36
C ARG A 55 9.56 10.48 5.86
N ASN A 56 10.36 9.92 6.78
CA ASN A 56 11.46 9.03 6.41
C ASN A 56 10.96 7.74 5.76
N CYS A 57 9.91 7.12 6.32
CA CYS A 57 9.30 5.92 5.74
C CYS A 57 8.66 6.23 4.39
N ALA A 58 7.92 7.32 4.28
CA ALA A 58 7.31 7.76 3.03
C ALA A 58 8.35 8.02 1.93
N ASN A 59 9.44 8.73 2.26
CA ASN A 59 10.52 8.99 1.31
C ASN A 59 11.22 7.70 0.86
N ARG A 60 11.44 6.75 1.77
CA ARG A 60 12.03 5.45 1.41
C ARG A 60 11.15 4.67 0.46
N THR A 61 9.84 4.62 0.70
CA THR A 61 8.89 3.98 -0.21
C THR A 61 8.91 4.63 -1.60
N LYS A 62 8.87 5.98 -1.65
CA LYS A 62 8.96 6.73 -2.91
C LYS A 62 10.29 6.47 -3.63
N SER A 63 11.41 6.50 -2.91
CA SER A 63 12.74 6.27 -3.50
C SER A 63 12.89 4.87 -4.08
N ALA A 64 12.34 3.86 -3.43
CA ALA A 64 12.42 2.48 -3.89
C ALA A 64 11.65 2.24 -5.20
N ILE A 65 10.61 3.02 -5.46
CA ILE A 65 9.87 2.95 -6.73
C ILE A 65 10.60 3.75 -7.83
N VAL A 66 11.15 4.91 -7.49
CA VAL A 66 11.74 5.83 -8.48
C VAL A 66 13.17 5.44 -8.86
N ALA A 67 13.97 4.90 -7.93
CA ALA A 67 15.38 4.60 -8.17
C ALA A 67 15.63 3.60 -9.32
N PRO A 68 14.91 2.47 -9.42
CA PRO A 68 15.12 1.54 -10.54
C PRO A 68 14.69 2.13 -11.89
N LEU A 69 13.65 2.98 -11.91
CA LEU A 69 13.23 3.66 -13.13
C LEU A 69 14.30 4.65 -13.59
N PHE A 70 14.88 5.44 -12.68
CA PHE A 70 15.97 6.35 -12.99
C PHE A 70 17.19 5.60 -13.49
N LEU A 71 17.58 4.51 -12.85
CA LEU A 71 18.69 3.66 -13.26
C LEU A 71 18.47 3.11 -14.68
N PHE A 72 17.26 2.64 -14.98
CA PHE A 72 16.92 2.16 -16.32
C PHE A 72 17.12 3.25 -17.37
N ILE A 73 16.61 4.46 -17.14
CA ILE A 73 16.77 5.59 -18.08
C ILE A 73 18.25 5.90 -18.31
N VAL A 74 19.06 5.96 -17.25
CA VAL A 74 20.49 6.27 -17.36
C VAL A 74 21.23 5.20 -18.17
N LEU A 75 20.97 3.92 -17.88
CA LEU A 75 21.61 2.81 -18.59
C LEU A 75 21.21 2.77 -20.08
N THR A 76 19.93 3.02 -20.38
CA THR A 76 19.45 3.11 -21.76
C THR A 76 20.11 4.29 -22.51
N CYS A 77 20.25 5.45 -21.88
CA CYS A 77 20.97 6.58 -22.48
C CYS A 77 22.46 6.26 -22.77
N ILE A 78 23.14 5.56 -21.86
CA ILE A 78 24.53 5.13 -22.05
C ILE A 78 24.62 4.13 -23.21
N SER A 79 23.72 3.16 -23.28
CA SER A 79 23.66 2.16 -24.35
C SER A 79 23.42 2.82 -25.72
N LEU A 80 22.48 3.74 -25.82
CA LEU A 80 22.24 4.54 -27.04
C LEU A 80 23.49 5.33 -27.45
N TYR A 81 24.10 6.05 -26.49
CA TYR A 81 25.33 6.81 -26.76
C TYR A 81 26.45 5.91 -27.30
N SER A 82 26.67 4.76 -26.66
CA SER A 82 27.68 3.78 -27.09
C SER A 82 27.42 3.26 -28.50
N THR A 83 26.15 3.05 -28.87
CA THR A 83 25.78 2.55 -30.22
C THR A 83 26.04 3.59 -31.31
N PHE A 84 25.81 4.90 -30.99
CA PHE A 84 26.01 5.98 -31.96
C PHE A 84 27.49 6.42 -32.16
N PHE A 85 28.31 6.25 -31.10
CA PHE A 85 29.68 6.75 -31.10
C PHE A 85 30.76 5.67 -31.27
N ILE A 86 30.39 4.39 -31.07
CA ILE A 86 31.30 3.25 -31.26
C ILE A 86 30.84 2.51 -32.53
N ASP A 87 31.48 2.85 -33.66
CA ASP A 87 31.13 2.40 -35.02
C ASP A 87 31.03 0.86 -35.26
N ASN A 88 31.24 0.03 -34.28
CA ASN A 88 31.29 -1.42 -34.41
C ASN A 88 30.15 -2.20 -33.68
N LEU A 89 29.24 -1.52 -33.02
CA LEU A 89 28.08 -2.22 -32.42
C LEU A 89 26.96 -2.34 -33.45
N GLY A 90 26.80 -3.51 -34.07
CA GLY A 90 25.67 -3.78 -34.96
C GLY A 90 24.34 -3.64 -34.18
N PHE A 91 23.28 -3.25 -34.91
CA PHE A 91 21.92 -3.05 -34.38
C PHE A 91 21.42 -4.24 -33.51
N PHE A 92 21.80 -5.47 -33.86
CA PHE A 92 21.46 -6.66 -33.10
C PHE A 92 22.09 -6.68 -31.70
N ASN A 93 23.35 -6.28 -31.59
CA ASN A 93 24.03 -6.20 -30.29
C ASN A 93 23.41 -5.11 -29.38
N PHE A 94 22.97 -4.01 -30.00
CA PHE A 94 22.22 -2.97 -29.27
C PHE A 94 20.91 -3.55 -28.68
N LEU A 95 20.10 -4.25 -29.45
CA LEU A 95 18.87 -4.86 -28.97
C LEU A 95 19.10 -5.87 -27.84
N LEU A 96 20.17 -6.66 -27.93
CA LEU A 96 20.53 -7.60 -26.85
C LEU A 96 20.92 -6.87 -25.55
N CYS A 97 21.71 -5.77 -25.66
CA CYS A 97 22.06 -4.94 -24.50
C CYS A 97 20.82 -4.32 -23.85
N GLU A 98 19.90 -3.75 -24.63
CA GLU A 98 18.65 -3.19 -24.13
C GLU A 98 17.78 -4.24 -23.43
N LEU A 99 17.65 -5.42 -24.01
CA LEU A 99 16.92 -6.52 -23.40
C LEU A 99 17.54 -6.93 -22.05
N TYR A 100 18.86 -7.03 -21.99
CA TYR A 100 19.57 -7.34 -20.76
C TYR A 100 19.38 -6.29 -19.67
N ILE A 101 19.51 -4.99 -20.03
CA ILE A 101 19.29 -3.86 -19.13
C ILE A 101 17.85 -3.90 -18.61
N ALA A 102 16.88 -4.12 -19.47
CA ALA A 102 15.46 -4.20 -19.07
C ALA A 102 15.21 -5.33 -18.07
N ILE A 103 15.79 -6.53 -18.30
CA ILE A 103 15.65 -7.67 -17.40
C ILE A 103 16.29 -7.36 -16.03
N VAL A 104 17.50 -6.81 -15.99
CA VAL A 104 18.21 -6.48 -14.74
C VAL A 104 17.42 -5.43 -13.94
N CYS A 105 16.93 -4.40 -14.61
CA CYS A 105 16.11 -3.37 -13.97
C CYS A 105 14.76 -3.90 -13.46
N LEU A 106 14.13 -4.82 -14.21
CA LEU A 106 12.90 -5.48 -13.78
C LEU A 106 13.13 -6.33 -12.53
N ILE A 107 14.20 -7.13 -12.51
CA ILE A 107 14.56 -7.94 -11.34
C ILE A 107 14.83 -7.02 -10.13
N GLY A 108 15.60 -5.96 -10.32
CA GLY A 108 15.87 -4.96 -9.28
C GLY A 108 14.61 -4.30 -8.75
N TRP A 109 13.67 -3.96 -9.62
CA TRP A 109 12.36 -3.39 -9.25
C TRP A 109 11.52 -4.39 -8.46
N VAL A 110 11.38 -5.62 -8.94
CA VAL A 110 10.65 -6.70 -8.25
C VAL A 110 11.27 -6.98 -6.89
N ALA A 111 12.60 -7.09 -6.80
CA ALA A 111 13.30 -7.28 -5.54
C ALA A 111 13.03 -6.10 -4.57
N SER A 112 13.04 -4.87 -5.06
CA SER A 112 12.75 -3.68 -4.24
C SER A 112 11.30 -3.70 -3.73
N VAL A 113 10.33 -4.02 -4.58
CA VAL A 113 8.92 -4.09 -4.20
C VAL A 113 8.67 -5.21 -3.18
N LEU A 114 9.36 -6.34 -3.29
CA LEU A 114 9.21 -7.46 -2.36
C LEU A 114 9.94 -7.21 -1.02
N THR A 115 11.11 -6.56 -1.05
CA THR A 115 11.91 -6.35 0.17
C THR A 115 11.40 -5.17 1.02
N ILE A 116 10.81 -4.15 0.40
CA ILE A 116 10.26 -3.01 1.14
C ILE A 116 9.16 -3.42 2.12
N PRO A 117 8.13 -4.21 1.73
CA PRO A 117 7.15 -4.70 2.69
C PRO A 117 7.78 -5.51 3.81
N MET A 118 8.73 -6.40 3.49
CA MET A 118 9.35 -7.29 4.49
C MET A 118 10.27 -6.56 5.48
N THR A 119 11.04 -5.54 5.01
CA THR A 119 12.02 -4.84 5.87
C THR A 119 11.41 -3.72 6.68
N TYR A 120 10.30 -3.15 6.25
CA TYR A 120 9.72 -1.94 6.87
C TYR A 120 8.31 -2.14 7.41
N GLY A 121 7.84 -3.40 7.52
CA GLY A 121 6.49 -3.66 8.03
C GLY A 121 5.36 -3.08 7.15
N LEU A 122 5.65 -2.78 5.88
CA LEU A 122 4.62 -2.41 4.90
C LEU A 122 3.73 -3.60 4.50
N SER A 123 4.14 -4.84 4.82
CA SER A 123 3.21 -5.97 4.97
C SER A 123 2.20 -5.75 6.10
N GLY A 124 2.38 -4.74 6.88
CA GLY A 124 1.74 -4.38 8.12
C GLY A 124 0.80 -3.21 8.06
N THR A 125 0.17 -2.86 6.94
CA THR A 125 -1.12 -2.18 7.08
C THR A 125 -2.08 -3.07 7.87
N GLY A 126 -1.93 -4.40 7.78
CA GLY A 126 -2.66 -5.37 8.58
C GLY A 126 -2.33 -5.39 10.07
N ASP A 127 -1.13 -4.93 10.45
CA ASP A 127 -0.70 -4.84 11.85
C ASP A 127 -1.06 -3.47 12.48
N TYR A 128 -1.52 -2.50 11.68
CA TYR A 128 -2.07 -1.26 12.23
C TYR A 128 -3.36 -1.60 12.98
N GLU A 129 -3.35 -1.37 14.28
CA GLU A 129 -4.36 -1.85 15.21
C GLU A 129 -5.81 -1.58 14.77
N PRO A 130 -6.18 -0.39 14.26
CA PRO A 130 -7.53 -0.17 13.73
C PRO A 130 -7.90 -1.11 12.57
N ILE A 131 -6.96 -1.40 11.67
CA ILE A 131 -7.18 -2.34 10.55
C ILE A 131 -7.30 -3.77 11.05
N ALA A 132 -6.47 -4.18 12.01
CA ALA A 132 -6.53 -5.50 12.61
C ALA A 132 -7.89 -5.73 13.30
N ILE A 133 -8.39 -4.74 14.03
CA ILE A 133 -9.73 -4.77 14.63
C ILE A 133 -10.79 -4.87 13.53
N MET A 134 -10.75 -4.05 12.49
CA MET A 134 -11.72 -4.12 11.39
C MET A 134 -11.75 -5.51 10.73
N LYS A 135 -10.57 -6.10 10.48
CA LYS A 135 -10.47 -7.47 9.91
C LYS A 135 -11.12 -8.52 10.81
N LYS A 136 -10.97 -8.40 12.12
CA LYS A 136 -11.66 -9.26 13.12
C LYS A 136 -13.18 -9.20 12.96
N TYR A 137 -13.72 -8.06 12.55
CA TYR A 137 -15.15 -7.85 12.28
C TYR A 137 -15.54 -8.06 10.81
N GLY A 138 -14.72 -8.76 10.02
CA GLY A 138 -15.03 -9.16 8.64
C GLY A 138 -14.83 -8.09 7.57
N TRP A 139 -14.08 -7.02 7.86
CA TRP A 139 -13.68 -6.04 6.86
C TRP A 139 -12.46 -6.55 6.08
N GLN A 140 -12.41 -6.23 4.77
CA GLN A 140 -11.37 -6.67 3.84
C GLN A 140 -10.75 -5.46 3.13
N GLU A 141 -9.47 -5.56 2.76
CA GLU A 141 -8.76 -4.50 2.00
C GLU A 141 -9.10 -4.52 0.52
N THR A 142 -9.63 -5.63 0.01
CA THR A 142 -10.03 -5.79 -1.38
C THR A 142 -11.54 -5.74 -1.51
N GLN A 143 -12.01 -5.13 -2.60
CA GLN A 143 -13.44 -5.11 -2.89
C GLN A 143 -13.94 -6.54 -3.15
N PRO A 144 -14.99 -7.00 -2.46
CA PRO A 144 -15.55 -8.34 -2.67
C PRO A 144 -16.04 -8.51 -4.11
N GLN A 145 -15.60 -9.59 -4.77
CA GLN A 145 -15.96 -9.89 -6.17
C GLN A 145 -16.87 -11.11 -6.30
N SER A 146 -17.00 -11.92 -5.26
CA SER A 146 -17.78 -13.15 -5.29
C SER A 146 -18.57 -13.37 -4.00
N VAL A 147 -19.70 -14.08 -4.13
CA VAL A 147 -20.55 -14.46 -3.00
C VAL A 147 -19.81 -15.41 -2.04
N SER A 148 -18.80 -16.14 -2.52
CA SER A 148 -17.98 -17.04 -1.69
C SER A 148 -17.14 -16.30 -0.63
N GLU A 149 -16.95 -14.99 -0.77
CA GLU A 149 -16.26 -14.13 0.18
C GLU A 149 -17.17 -13.67 1.34
N PHE A 150 -18.45 -14.05 1.27
CA PHE A 150 -19.42 -13.73 2.33
C PHE A 150 -19.14 -14.58 3.58
N THR A 151 -18.58 -13.97 4.61
CA THR A 151 -18.19 -14.65 5.86
C THR A 151 -19.22 -14.54 6.95
N SER A 152 -19.99 -13.46 6.98
CA SER A 152 -21.06 -13.24 7.98
C SER A 152 -21.96 -12.07 7.55
N GLU A 153 -23.23 -12.14 7.94
CA GLU A 153 -24.16 -11.04 7.75
C GLU A 153 -23.73 -9.81 8.57
N TYR A 154 -23.81 -8.64 7.94
CA TYR A 154 -23.52 -7.38 8.62
C TYR A 154 -24.65 -7.05 9.59
N THR A 155 -24.32 -6.80 10.85
CA THR A 155 -25.26 -6.29 11.85
C THR A 155 -24.81 -4.92 12.33
N ASP A 156 -25.78 -4.05 12.67
CA ASP A 156 -25.48 -2.74 13.24
C ASP A 156 -24.80 -2.84 14.62
N ASP A 157 -25.10 -3.93 15.34
CA ASP A 157 -24.46 -4.24 16.63
C ASP A 157 -22.97 -4.57 16.47
N ASP A 158 -22.59 -5.34 15.45
CA ASP A 158 -21.18 -5.64 15.14
C ASP A 158 -20.40 -4.36 14.82
N ASN A 159 -21.02 -3.45 14.07
CA ASN A 159 -20.40 -2.18 13.74
C ASN A 159 -20.20 -1.31 14.99
N SER A 160 -21.19 -1.24 15.84
CA SER A 160 -21.12 -0.50 17.12
C SER A 160 -20.05 -1.05 18.05
N ASN A 161 -19.93 -2.38 18.15
CA ASN A 161 -18.91 -3.05 18.94
C ASN A 161 -17.50 -2.81 18.37
N MET A 162 -17.33 -2.90 17.05
CA MET A 162 -16.07 -2.59 16.36
C MET A 162 -15.64 -1.14 16.62
N LEU A 163 -16.55 -0.18 16.45
CA LEU A 163 -16.25 1.24 16.66
C LEU A 163 -15.85 1.52 18.10
N LYS A 164 -16.52 0.89 19.06
CA LYS A 164 -16.18 0.96 20.47
C LYS A 164 -14.79 0.38 20.73
N GLU A 165 -14.50 -0.82 20.21
CA GLU A 165 -13.19 -1.47 20.36
C GLU A 165 -12.06 -0.62 19.76
N ILE A 166 -12.27 0.01 18.59
CA ILE A 166 -11.31 0.95 17.99
C ILE A 166 -11.09 2.16 18.90
N THR A 167 -12.17 2.77 19.40
CA THR A 167 -12.07 3.98 20.21
C THR A 167 -11.43 3.72 21.59
N ASP A 168 -11.69 2.57 22.17
CA ASP A 168 -11.19 2.19 23.50
C ASP A 168 -9.72 1.73 23.46
N ASN A 169 -9.29 1.08 22.38
CA ASN A 169 -7.95 0.49 22.27
C ASN A 169 -6.97 1.33 21.43
N THR A 170 -7.46 2.33 20.69
CA THR A 170 -6.60 3.13 19.81
C THR A 170 -6.84 4.63 20.00
N ASP A 171 -5.80 5.44 19.73
CA ASP A 171 -5.91 6.90 19.73
C ASP A 171 -6.57 7.43 18.42
N CYS A 172 -7.59 6.73 17.92
CA CYS A 172 -8.28 7.08 16.70
C CYS A 172 -9.66 7.70 16.95
N LYS A 173 -10.07 8.60 16.06
CA LYS A 173 -11.43 9.12 15.98
C LYS A 173 -12.15 8.52 14.80
N VAL A 174 -13.41 8.23 14.98
CA VAL A 174 -14.31 7.72 13.94
C VAL A 174 -15.23 8.85 13.50
N TYR A 175 -15.26 9.09 12.19
CA TYR A 175 -16.15 10.05 11.55
C TYR A 175 -17.19 9.28 10.72
N ILE A 176 -18.46 9.39 11.09
CA ILE A 176 -19.59 8.78 10.38
C ILE A 176 -20.22 9.88 9.53
N TYR A 177 -20.28 9.71 8.22
CA TYR A 177 -20.92 10.62 7.26
C TYR A 177 -22.19 10.01 6.71
#